data_49f2f8fd8d880cf2dbac12c3a381e19e
#
_entry.id   49f2f8fd8d880cf2dbac12c3a381e19e
#
_cell.length_a   1.000
_cell.length_b   1.000
_cell.length_c   1.000
_cell.angle_alpha   90.00
_cell.angle_beta   90.00
_cell.angle_gamma   90.00
#
_symmetry.space_group_name_H-M   'P 1'
#
loop_
_entity.id
_entity.type
_entity.pdbx_description
1 polymer ?
#
loop_
_entity_poly.entity_id
_entity_poly.type
_entity_poly.pdbx_seq_one_letter_code
_entity_poly.pdbx_strand_id
1 'polypeptide(L)'
;MGGKVLVPTQEAVQKLISARLASDVMGVPTLLLARTDAEAANLLTSDVDPHDAAFITGKRTAEGFYVVKNGLEQSISRGVAYAPYADLVWCETGKPDLGFAREFAEAVLAENPGQLLAYNCSPSFNWKKNLNDSQIASFQEKISEMGYKYQFITLAGIHNMWYNMFDLAYEYAKGEGMKHYVEKVQEPEFNAAKKGYTFASHQQEVGAGYFDDVTTVIQGG
;
A
#
# COMPACT_ATOMS: atom_id res chain seq x y z
N MET A 1 19.74 12.95 2.76
CA MET A 1 19.94 11.83 1.80
C MET A 1 18.64 11.67 1.04
N GLY A 2 18.68 11.74 -0.27
CA GLY A 2 17.52 11.50 -1.12
C GLY A 2 17.55 10.05 -1.64
N GLY A 3 16.42 9.33 -1.53
CA GLY A 3 16.28 8.00 -2.09
C GLY A 3 16.10 6.88 -1.07
N LYS A 4 15.94 5.67 -1.59
CA LYS A 4 15.73 4.44 -0.82
C LYS A 4 17.08 3.78 -0.52
N VAL A 5 17.24 3.33 0.72
CA VAL A 5 18.43 2.59 1.18
C VAL A 5 17.97 1.27 1.76
N LEU A 6 18.55 0.18 1.29
CA LEU A 6 18.29 -1.16 1.79
C LEU A 6 19.14 -1.43 3.04
N VAL A 7 18.60 -2.20 3.97
CA VAL A 7 19.39 -2.90 4.98
C VAL A 7 19.78 -4.28 4.43
N PRO A 8 20.78 -4.98 4.99
CA PRO A 8 21.07 -6.37 4.63
C PRO A 8 19.80 -7.24 4.67
N THR A 9 19.69 -8.18 3.74
CA THR A 9 18.52 -9.06 3.64
C THR A 9 18.23 -9.76 4.96
N GLN A 10 19.25 -10.30 5.63
CA GLN A 10 19.10 -10.96 6.93
C GLN A 10 18.65 -10.01 8.04
N GLU A 11 19.07 -8.74 8.02
CA GLU A 11 18.57 -7.73 8.98
C GLU A 11 17.06 -7.49 8.79
N ALA A 12 16.60 -7.40 7.54
CA ALA A 12 15.17 -7.28 7.25
C ALA A 12 14.39 -8.51 7.73
N VAL A 13 14.91 -9.72 7.51
CA VAL A 13 14.34 -10.97 8.02
C VAL A 13 14.24 -10.96 9.54
N GLN A 14 15.28 -10.54 10.25
CA GLN A 14 15.25 -10.42 11.72
C GLN A 14 14.18 -9.45 12.21
N LYS A 15 13.94 -8.36 11.49
CA LYS A 15 12.85 -7.41 11.80
C LYS A 15 11.48 -8.05 11.64
N LEU A 16 11.27 -8.87 10.60
CA LEU A 16 10.03 -9.63 10.41
C LEU A 16 9.83 -10.65 11.53
N ILE A 17 10.86 -11.41 11.90
CA ILE A 17 10.82 -12.35 13.02
C ILE A 17 10.48 -11.63 14.33
N SER A 18 11.10 -10.49 14.59
CA SER A 18 10.83 -9.70 15.79
C SER A 18 9.38 -9.19 15.86
N ALA A 19 8.84 -8.74 14.72
CA ALA A 19 7.44 -8.32 14.63
C ALA A 19 6.47 -9.48 14.88
N ARG A 20 6.76 -10.68 14.33
CA ARG A 20 5.96 -11.89 14.59
C ARG A 20 6.02 -12.27 16.06
N LEU A 21 7.21 -12.29 16.65
CA LEU A 21 7.37 -12.59 18.06
C LEU A 21 6.55 -11.63 18.95
N ALA A 22 6.58 -10.33 18.67
CA ALA A 22 5.79 -9.36 19.40
C ALA A 22 4.28 -9.63 19.31
N SER A 23 3.79 -9.97 18.11
CA SER A 23 2.39 -10.34 17.88
C SER A 23 2.00 -11.59 18.69
N ASP A 24 2.83 -12.62 18.65
CA ASP A 24 2.60 -13.88 19.36
C ASP A 24 2.60 -13.70 20.88
N VAL A 25 3.57 -12.95 21.41
CA VAL A 25 3.65 -12.63 22.86
C VAL A 25 2.43 -11.85 23.33
N MET A 26 1.95 -10.91 22.51
CA MET A 26 0.75 -10.11 22.83
C MET A 26 -0.56 -10.87 22.60
N GLY A 27 -0.52 -12.02 21.95
CA GLY A 27 -1.72 -12.82 21.62
C GLY A 27 -2.64 -12.12 20.60
N VAL A 28 -2.09 -11.26 19.71
CA VAL A 28 -2.87 -10.56 18.70
C VAL A 28 -2.61 -11.14 17.31
N PRO A 29 -3.65 -11.44 16.49
CA PRO A 29 -3.50 -12.05 15.18
C PRO A 29 -3.11 -11.01 14.10
N THR A 30 -1.98 -10.34 14.31
CA THR A 30 -1.47 -9.32 13.37
C THR A 30 -0.88 -10.00 12.14
N LEU A 31 -1.34 -9.61 10.95
CA LEU A 31 -0.76 -10.04 9.69
C LEU A 31 0.49 -9.21 9.37
N LEU A 32 1.57 -9.89 8.97
CA LEU A 32 2.81 -9.26 8.54
C LEU A 32 2.86 -9.19 7.02
N LEU A 33 2.94 -7.97 6.50
CA LEU A 33 3.15 -7.69 5.08
C LEU A 33 4.59 -7.21 4.87
N ALA A 34 5.47 -8.09 4.39
CA ALA A 34 6.86 -7.74 4.09
C ALA A 34 6.95 -6.90 2.82
N ARG A 35 7.63 -5.77 2.89
CA ARG A 35 7.89 -4.88 1.76
C ARG A 35 9.35 -4.91 1.34
N THR A 36 9.62 -5.00 0.05
CA THR A 36 10.94 -4.65 -0.52
C THR A 36 10.83 -3.44 -1.43
N ASP A 37 11.84 -2.57 -1.39
CA ASP A 37 12.02 -1.42 -2.26
C ASP A 37 13.17 -1.62 -3.26
N ALA A 38 13.61 -2.86 -3.44
CA ALA A 38 14.79 -3.19 -4.22
C ALA A 38 14.67 -2.89 -5.73
N GLU A 39 13.43 -2.69 -6.24
CA GLU A 39 13.22 -2.23 -7.62
C GLU A 39 13.90 -0.89 -7.89
N ALA A 40 13.85 0.04 -6.94
CA ALA A 40 14.36 1.41 -7.11
C ALA A 40 15.54 1.75 -6.19
N ALA A 41 15.87 0.92 -5.21
CA ALA A 41 16.91 1.22 -4.22
C ALA A 41 18.31 0.96 -4.78
N ASN A 42 19.12 2.00 -4.83
CA ASN A 42 20.50 1.95 -5.33
C ASN A 42 21.56 1.81 -4.23
N LEU A 43 21.17 1.79 -2.96
CA LEU A 43 22.06 1.84 -1.83
C LEU A 43 21.73 0.74 -0.82
N LEU A 44 22.79 0.21 -0.18
CA LEU A 44 22.75 -0.78 0.89
C LEU A 44 23.60 -0.29 2.06
N THR A 45 23.15 -0.50 3.28
CA THR A 45 23.85 -0.02 4.49
C THR A 45 25.13 -0.80 4.80
N SER A 46 25.18 -2.11 4.49
CA SER A 46 26.30 -2.98 4.81
C SER A 46 26.39 -4.16 3.82
N ASP A 47 27.58 -4.68 3.59
CA ASP A 47 27.90 -5.79 2.71
C ASP A 47 28.11 -7.12 3.44
N VAL A 48 27.72 -7.19 4.70
CA VAL A 48 27.98 -8.38 5.55
C VAL A 48 27.14 -9.60 5.20
N ASP A 49 26.06 -9.42 4.44
CA ASP A 49 25.12 -10.48 4.09
C ASP A 49 25.45 -11.11 2.73
N PRO A 50 25.75 -12.40 2.67
CA PRO A 50 26.03 -13.08 1.41
C PRO A 50 24.85 -13.08 0.43
N HIS A 51 23.59 -12.94 0.88
CA HIS A 51 22.41 -12.81 0.01
C HIS A 51 22.49 -11.56 -0.88
N ASP A 52 23.13 -10.50 -0.39
CA ASP A 52 23.22 -9.24 -1.12
C ASP A 52 24.46 -9.15 -2.02
N ALA A 53 25.42 -10.06 -1.86
CA ALA A 53 26.73 -9.99 -2.51
C ALA A 53 26.67 -9.87 -4.05
N ALA A 54 25.74 -10.56 -4.71
CA ALA A 54 25.56 -10.54 -6.16
C ALA A 54 25.12 -9.18 -6.71
N PHE A 55 24.54 -8.33 -5.86
CA PHE A 55 24.00 -7.02 -6.22
C PHE A 55 24.95 -5.87 -5.89
N ILE A 56 26.01 -6.09 -5.11
CA ILE A 56 26.98 -5.07 -4.72
C ILE A 56 27.91 -4.77 -5.89
N THR A 57 28.04 -3.49 -6.25
CA THR A 57 28.85 -3.06 -7.41
C THR A 57 30.32 -2.81 -7.09
N GLY A 58 30.72 -2.89 -5.83
CA GLY A 58 32.06 -2.52 -5.34
C GLY A 58 32.27 -1.03 -5.15
N LYS A 59 31.29 -0.17 -5.50
CA LYS A 59 31.34 1.27 -5.27
C LYS A 59 30.70 1.65 -3.94
N ARG A 60 31.17 2.77 -3.35
CA ARG A 60 30.60 3.34 -2.12
C ARG A 60 30.33 4.82 -2.29
N THR A 61 29.35 5.33 -1.57
CA THR A 61 29.09 6.76 -1.46
C THR A 61 30.04 7.40 -0.44
N ALA A 62 30.09 8.73 -0.42
CA ALA A 62 30.89 9.49 0.56
C ALA A 62 30.44 9.22 2.01
N GLU A 63 29.13 8.94 2.21
CA GLU A 63 28.55 8.60 3.50
C GLU A 63 28.81 7.14 3.91
N GLY A 64 29.39 6.33 3.04
CA GLY A 64 29.79 4.96 3.33
C GLY A 64 28.79 3.89 2.93
N PHE A 65 27.69 4.20 2.22
CA PHE A 65 26.77 3.21 1.69
C PHE A 65 27.36 2.46 0.50
N TYR A 66 26.97 1.21 0.37
CA TYR A 66 27.31 0.39 -0.79
C TYR A 66 26.35 0.66 -1.95
N VAL A 67 26.88 0.89 -3.13
CA VAL A 67 26.07 1.04 -4.35
C VAL A 67 25.69 -0.35 -4.84
N VAL A 68 24.40 -0.59 -5.03
CA VAL A 68 23.86 -1.88 -5.48
C VAL A 68 23.16 -1.77 -6.84
N LYS A 69 23.04 -2.91 -7.53
CA LYS A 69 22.20 -3.07 -8.72
C LYS A 69 20.76 -3.25 -8.26
N ASN A 70 19.93 -2.29 -8.58
CA ASN A 70 18.48 -2.37 -8.31
C ASN A 70 17.75 -3.16 -9.41
N GLY A 71 16.42 -3.33 -9.24
CA GLY A 71 15.56 -3.91 -10.24
C GLY A 71 14.98 -5.27 -9.86
N LEU A 72 14.49 -5.99 -10.87
CA LEU A 72 13.70 -7.21 -10.68
C LEU A 72 14.47 -8.32 -9.94
N GLU A 73 15.71 -8.60 -10.35
CA GLU A 73 16.49 -9.69 -9.76
C GLU A 73 16.72 -9.49 -8.25
N GLN A 74 17.08 -8.27 -7.84
CA GLN A 74 17.25 -7.95 -6.42
C GLN A 74 15.91 -7.98 -5.68
N SER A 75 14.83 -7.53 -6.32
CA SER A 75 13.48 -7.60 -5.76
C SER A 75 13.04 -9.05 -5.51
N ILE A 76 13.27 -9.93 -6.48
CA ILE A 76 12.99 -11.37 -6.37
C ILE A 76 13.79 -11.99 -5.24
N SER A 77 15.12 -11.77 -5.21
CA SER A 77 15.99 -12.31 -4.16
C SER A 77 15.46 -11.96 -2.75
N ARG A 78 15.07 -10.71 -2.54
CA ARG A 78 14.51 -10.27 -1.26
C ARG A 78 13.10 -10.78 -1.02
N GLY A 79 12.24 -10.79 -2.04
CA GLY A 79 10.88 -11.33 -1.93
C GLY A 79 10.87 -12.79 -1.50
N VAL A 80 11.72 -13.62 -2.10
CA VAL A 80 11.91 -15.02 -1.74
C VAL A 80 12.42 -15.16 -0.30
N ALA A 81 13.42 -14.36 0.08
CA ALA A 81 13.99 -14.40 1.44
C ALA A 81 13.00 -13.97 2.53
N TYR A 82 12.07 -13.07 2.24
CA TYR A 82 11.08 -12.56 3.19
C TYR A 82 9.86 -13.48 3.34
N ALA A 83 9.50 -14.18 2.27
CA ALA A 83 8.27 -14.98 2.21
C ALA A 83 8.07 -15.95 3.39
N PRO A 84 9.08 -16.70 3.87
CA PRO A 84 8.90 -17.62 5.00
C PRO A 84 8.57 -16.91 6.34
N TYR A 85 8.78 -15.61 6.43
CA TYR A 85 8.65 -14.82 7.67
C TYR A 85 7.51 -13.80 7.64
N ALA A 86 6.69 -13.83 6.59
CA ALA A 86 5.58 -12.89 6.41
C ALA A 86 4.33 -13.61 5.89
N ASP A 87 3.16 -13.08 6.24
CA ASP A 87 1.88 -13.58 5.71
C ASP A 87 1.70 -13.18 4.24
N LEU A 88 2.17 -11.99 3.88
CA LEU A 88 2.15 -11.47 2.51
C LEU A 88 3.50 -10.85 2.14
N VAL A 89 3.82 -10.84 0.85
CA VAL A 89 5.00 -10.16 0.31
C VAL A 89 4.59 -9.12 -0.72
N TRP A 90 5.25 -7.97 -0.68
CA TRP A 90 5.00 -6.84 -1.56
C TRP A 90 6.32 -6.24 -2.08
N CYS A 91 6.44 -6.12 -3.39
CA CYS A 91 7.49 -5.32 -4.02
C CYS A 91 6.93 -3.94 -4.40
N GLU A 92 7.51 -2.87 -3.86
CA GLU A 92 7.18 -1.51 -4.27
C GLU A 92 7.79 -1.23 -5.64
N THR A 93 6.99 -0.68 -6.55
CA THR A 93 7.41 -0.33 -7.92
C THR A 93 7.19 1.14 -8.22
N GLY A 94 7.86 1.65 -9.26
CA GLY A 94 7.74 3.06 -9.67
C GLY A 94 6.64 3.32 -10.72
N LYS A 95 6.08 2.27 -11.32
CA LYS A 95 5.04 2.33 -12.37
C LYS A 95 4.19 1.05 -12.36
N PRO A 96 2.97 1.08 -12.96
CA PRO A 96 2.16 -0.11 -13.13
C PRO A 96 2.73 -0.96 -14.29
N ASP A 97 3.36 -2.08 -13.96
CA ASP A 97 4.03 -2.96 -14.92
C ASP A 97 3.62 -4.41 -14.68
N LEU A 98 2.75 -4.95 -15.56
CA LEU A 98 2.26 -6.33 -15.46
C LEU A 98 3.35 -7.37 -15.74
N GLY A 99 4.35 -7.05 -16.56
CA GLY A 99 5.48 -7.94 -16.83
C GLY A 99 6.32 -8.14 -15.58
N PHE A 100 6.76 -7.03 -14.98
CA PHE A 100 7.48 -7.06 -13.70
C PHE A 100 6.69 -7.79 -12.61
N ALA A 101 5.40 -7.48 -12.48
CA ALA A 101 4.55 -8.10 -11.48
C ALA A 101 4.46 -9.64 -11.67
N ARG A 102 4.34 -10.10 -12.91
CA ARG A 102 4.31 -11.52 -13.26
C ARG A 102 5.61 -12.22 -12.88
N GLU A 103 6.75 -11.73 -13.34
CA GLU A 103 8.04 -12.35 -13.10
C GLU A 103 8.37 -12.39 -11.60
N PHE A 104 8.06 -11.33 -10.86
CA PHE A 104 8.21 -11.32 -9.40
C PHE A 104 7.31 -12.37 -8.73
N ALA A 105 6.03 -12.42 -9.11
CA ALA A 105 5.08 -13.38 -8.53
C ALA A 105 5.49 -14.83 -8.81
N GLU A 106 5.80 -15.16 -10.06
CA GLU A 106 6.21 -16.50 -10.48
C GLU A 106 7.45 -16.97 -9.71
N ALA A 107 8.46 -16.12 -9.56
CA ALA A 107 9.67 -16.46 -8.83
C ALA A 107 9.43 -16.69 -7.33
N VAL A 108 8.66 -15.81 -6.67
CA VAL A 108 8.36 -15.96 -5.24
C VAL A 108 7.52 -17.22 -4.99
N LEU A 109 6.50 -17.46 -5.83
CA LEU A 109 5.59 -18.61 -5.68
C LEU A 109 6.25 -19.94 -6.03
N ALA A 110 7.29 -19.95 -6.90
CA ALA A 110 8.04 -21.16 -7.20
C ALA A 110 8.82 -21.66 -5.97
N GLU A 111 9.45 -20.75 -5.23
CA GLU A 111 10.22 -21.08 -4.02
C GLU A 111 9.35 -21.19 -2.76
N ASN A 112 8.22 -20.47 -2.71
CA ASN A 112 7.32 -20.43 -1.58
C ASN A 112 5.86 -20.67 -2.05
N PRO A 113 5.49 -21.91 -2.37
CA PRO A 113 4.15 -22.25 -2.85
C PRO A 113 3.08 -21.84 -1.84
N GLY A 114 2.05 -21.13 -2.31
CA GLY A 114 0.95 -20.65 -1.47
C GLY A 114 1.20 -19.32 -0.78
N GLN A 115 2.36 -18.69 -0.96
CA GLN A 115 2.62 -17.34 -0.46
C GLN A 115 1.59 -16.35 -0.99
N LEU A 116 1.00 -15.54 -0.12
CA LEU A 116 0.14 -14.45 -0.52
C LEU A 116 0.98 -13.24 -0.95
N LEU A 117 0.55 -12.60 -2.03
CA LEU A 117 1.18 -11.39 -2.55
C LEU A 117 0.26 -10.18 -2.42
N ALA A 118 0.85 -9.01 -2.21
CA ALA A 118 0.15 -7.73 -2.19
C ALA A 118 0.70 -6.78 -3.24
N TYR A 119 -0.17 -5.90 -3.74
CA TYR A 119 0.19 -4.91 -4.76
C TYR A 119 -0.31 -3.52 -4.37
N ASN A 120 0.58 -2.53 -4.44
CA ASN A 120 0.25 -1.13 -4.28
C ASN A 120 -0.14 -0.52 -5.64
N CYS A 121 -1.43 -0.29 -5.84
CA CYS A 121 -1.94 0.53 -6.94
C CYS A 121 -1.70 2.01 -6.62
N SER A 122 -0.44 2.42 -6.60
CA SER A 122 -0.04 3.74 -6.09
C SER A 122 -0.67 4.90 -6.86
N PRO A 123 -1.21 5.92 -6.18
CA PRO A 123 -1.64 7.16 -6.82
C PRO A 123 -0.46 7.97 -7.37
N SER A 124 0.77 7.68 -6.95
CA SER A 124 1.99 8.29 -7.51
C SER A 124 2.29 7.81 -8.94
N PHE A 125 1.71 6.68 -9.35
CA PHE A 125 1.84 6.23 -10.73
C PHE A 125 1.03 7.14 -11.65
N ASN A 126 1.62 7.58 -12.75
CA ASN A 126 0.83 8.20 -13.79
C ASN A 126 0.20 7.10 -14.66
N TRP A 127 -0.96 6.60 -14.20
CA TRP A 127 -1.66 5.48 -14.82
C TRP A 127 -1.92 5.69 -16.31
N LYS A 128 -2.49 6.85 -16.67
CA LYS A 128 -2.80 7.21 -18.05
C LYS A 128 -1.58 7.38 -18.96
N LYS A 129 -0.42 7.74 -18.40
CA LYS A 129 0.83 7.82 -19.17
C LYS A 129 1.40 6.44 -19.49
N ASN A 130 1.16 5.46 -18.62
CA ASN A 130 1.73 4.12 -18.74
C ASN A 130 0.79 3.11 -19.38
N LEU A 131 -0.53 3.28 -19.22
CA LEU A 131 -1.55 2.32 -19.62
C LEU A 131 -2.72 3.01 -20.31
N ASN A 132 -3.35 2.33 -21.26
CA ASN A 132 -4.61 2.75 -21.84
C ASN A 132 -5.81 2.36 -20.96
N ASP A 133 -7.01 2.85 -21.27
CA ASP A 133 -8.21 2.64 -20.46
C ASP A 133 -8.57 1.16 -20.28
N SER A 134 -8.44 0.36 -21.30
CA SER A 134 -8.70 -1.08 -21.24
C SER A 134 -7.71 -1.79 -20.30
N GLN A 135 -6.44 -1.41 -20.36
CA GLN A 135 -5.42 -1.95 -19.48
C GLN A 135 -5.64 -1.53 -18.01
N ILE A 136 -6.02 -0.27 -17.78
CA ILE A 136 -6.35 0.22 -16.44
C ILE A 136 -7.56 -0.53 -15.88
N ALA A 137 -8.62 -0.69 -16.70
CA ALA A 137 -9.85 -1.36 -16.27
C ALA A 137 -9.64 -2.83 -15.88
N SER A 138 -8.72 -3.54 -16.55
CA SER A 138 -8.43 -4.96 -16.28
C SER A 138 -7.22 -5.18 -15.39
N PHE A 139 -6.58 -4.13 -14.89
CA PHE A 139 -5.29 -4.26 -14.19
C PHE A 139 -5.39 -5.10 -12.92
N GLN A 140 -6.36 -4.80 -12.06
CA GLN A 140 -6.53 -5.49 -10.77
C GLN A 140 -6.90 -6.97 -10.95
N GLU A 141 -7.72 -7.29 -11.95
CA GLU A 141 -8.05 -8.67 -12.29
C GLU A 141 -6.80 -9.45 -12.69
N LYS A 142 -6.01 -8.89 -13.61
CA LYS A 142 -4.77 -9.52 -14.09
C LYS A 142 -3.74 -9.76 -12.98
N ILE A 143 -3.51 -8.80 -12.09
CA ILE A 143 -2.56 -9.04 -10.99
C ILE A 143 -3.15 -10.02 -9.97
N SER A 144 -4.46 -10.05 -9.77
CA SER A 144 -5.11 -11.06 -8.93
C SER A 144 -4.90 -12.49 -9.46
N GLU A 145 -4.96 -12.69 -10.78
CA GLU A 145 -4.65 -13.97 -11.44
C GLU A 145 -3.20 -14.41 -11.19
N MET A 146 -2.26 -13.46 -11.06
CA MET A 146 -0.85 -13.72 -10.77
C MET A 146 -0.56 -14.06 -9.28
N GLY A 147 -1.58 -14.00 -8.40
CA GLY A 147 -1.42 -14.31 -6.98
C GLY A 147 -1.43 -13.10 -6.04
N TYR A 148 -1.57 -11.89 -6.54
CA TYR A 148 -1.71 -10.69 -5.71
C TYR A 148 -3.13 -10.61 -5.13
N LYS A 149 -3.33 -11.25 -4.00
CA LYS A 149 -4.66 -11.38 -3.37
C LYS A 149 -5.05 -10.18 -2.50
N TYR A 150 -4.11 -9.33 -2.14
CA TYR A 150 -4.36 -8.07 -1.45
C TYR A 150 -3.88 -6.90 -2.30
N GLN A 151 -4.80 -6.02 -2.65
CA GLN A 151 -4.53 -4.86 -3.50
C GLN A 151 -5.05 -3.60 -2.81
N PHE A 152 -4.26 -2.53 -2.84
CA PHE A 152 -4.62 -1.30 -2.15
C PHE A 152 -4.16 -0.06 -2.94
N ILE A 153 -4.87 1.04 -2.74
CA ILE A 153 -4.50 2.35 -3.26
C ILE A 153 -4.01 3.18 -2.06
N THR A 154 -2.71 3.35 -1.94
CA THR A 154 -2.16 4.17 -0.86
C THR A 154 -2.67 5.61 -0.96
N LEU A 155 -2.96 6.23 0.18
CA LEU A 155 -3.38 7.63 0.25
C LEU A 155 -4.68 7.97 -0.51
N ALA A 156 -5.46 6.98 -0.96
CA ALA A 156 -6.68 7.23 -1.72
C ALA A 156 -7.65 8.17 -0.98
N GLY A 157 -7.84 7.95 0.31
CA GLY A 157 -8.70 8.79 1.15
C GLY A 157 -8.21 10.23 1.24
N ILE A 158 -6.91 10.42 1.48
CA ILE A 158 -6.32 11.76 1.60
C ILE A 158 -6.37 12.53 0.27
N HIS A 159 -6.10 11.86 -0.86
CA HIS A 159 -6.18 12.49 -2.19
C HIS A 159 -7.60 12.91 -2.53
N ASN A 160 -8.59 12.05 -2.22
CA ASN A 160 -10.01 12.41 -2.39
C ASN A 160 -10.39 13.62 -1.53
N MET A 161 -9.98 13.63 -0.26
CA MET A 161 -10.26 14.74 0.65
C MET A 161 -9.60 16.05 0.16
N TRP A 162 -8.31 16.02 -0.17
CA TRP A 162 -7.58 17.22 -0.63
C TRP A 162 -8.16 17.78 -1.92
N TYR A 163 -8.42 16.93 -2.90
CA TYR A 163 -8.98 17.39 -4.17
C TYR A 163 -10.37 18.00 -3.99
N ASN A 164 -11.27 17.31 -3.28
CA ASN A 164 -12.63 17.82 -3.08
C ASN A 164 -12.64 19.10 -2.23
N MET A 165 -11.81 19.20 -1.20
CA MET A 165 -11.68 20.42 -0.42
C MET A 165 -11.08 21.59 -1.21
N PHE A 166 -10.10 21.32 -2.05
CA PHE A 166 -9.55 22.32 -2.97
C PHE A 166 -10.62 22.80 -3.95
N ASP A 167 -11.35 21.89 -4.58
CA ASP A 167 -12.39 22.18 -5.56
C ASP A 167 -13.50 23.04 -4.93
N LEU A 168 -13.98 22.67 -3.74
CA LEU A 168 -14.94 23.43 -2.97
C LEU A 168 -14.44 24.85 -2.66
N ALA A 169 -13.21 24.99 -2.15
CA ALA A 169 -12.64 26.29 -1.80
C ALA A 169 -12.48 27.18 -3.04
N TYR A 170 -12.09 26.61 -4.17
CA TYR A 170 -11.92 27.32 -5.42
C TYR A 170 -13.23 27.89 -5.95
N GLU A 171 -14.31 27.08 -5.94
CA GLU A 171 -15.64 27.53 -6.37
C GLU A 171 -16.28 28.49 -5.35
N TYR A 172 -15.98 28.35 -4.05
CA TYR A 172 -16.37 29.32 -3.04
C TYR A 172 -15.79 30.71 -3.31
N ALA A 173 -14.51 30.76 -3.67
CA ALA A 173 -13.85 32.02 -4.01
C ALA A 173 -14.43 32.70 -5.27
N LYS A 174 -15.09 31.93 -6.14
CA LYS A 174 -15.77 32.45 -7.34
C LYS A 174 -17.23 32.87 -7.10
N GLY A 175 -17.77 32.63 -5.91
CA GLY A 175 -19.16 32.95 -5.55
C GLY A 175 -20.16 31.81 -5.78
N GLU A 176 -19.74 30.62 -6.21
CA GLU A 176 -20.61 29.45 -6.43
C GLU A 176 -20.72 28.53 -5.19
N GLY A 177 -20.12 28.90 -4.07
CA GLY A 177 -19.83 28.09 -2.88
C GLY A 177 -20.88 27.06 -2.48
N MET A 178 -22.03 27.51 -1.93
CA MET A 178 -23.06 26.55 -1.46
C MET A 178 -23.72 25.79 -2.59
N LYS A 179 -23.92 26.40 -3.75
CA LYS A 179 -24.43 25.69 -4.93
C LYS A 179 -23.54 24.55 -5.33
N HIS A 180 -22.22 24.82 -5.45
CA HIS A 180 -21.24 23.81 -5.77
C HIS A 180 -21.21 22.69 -4.72
N TYR A 181 -21.24 23.04 -3.43
CA TYR A 181 -21.29 22.04 -2.36
C TYR A 181 -22.51 21.11 -2.46
N VAL A 182 -23.68 21.68 -2.68
CA VAL A 182 -24.91 20.88 -2.81
C VAL A 182 -24.83 19.95 -4.01
N GLU A 183 -24.45 20.46 -5.18
CA GLU A 183 -24.41 19.68 -6.42
C GLU A 183 -23.30 18.61 -6.43
N LYS A 184 -22.15 18.87 -5.82
CA LYS A 184 -20.97 17.97 -5.89
C LYS A 184 -20.80 17.07 -4.69
N VAL A 185 -21.36 17.42 -3.54
CA VAL A 185 -21.21 16.66 -2.31
C VAL A 185 -22.57 16.19 -1.79
N GLN A 186 -23.46 17.10 -1.41
CA GLN A 186 -24.68 16.75 -0.67
C GLN A 186 -25.67 15.89 -1.48
N GLU A 187 -25.99 16.28 -2.71
CA GLU A 187 -26.87 15.47 -3.57
C GLU A 187 -26.29 14.10 -3.90
N PRO A 188 -24.99 13.98 -4.28
CA PRO A 188 -24.34 12.69 -4.43
C PRO A 188 -24.39 11.81 -3.18
N GLU A 189 -24.17 12.36 -1.98
CA GLU A 189 -24.28 11.62 -0.71
C GLU A 189 -25.69 11.04 -0.50
N PHE A 190 -26.73 11.88 -0.63
CA PHE A 190 -28.11 11.44 -0.48
C PHE A 190 -28.50 10.38 -1.52
N ASN A 191 -28.07 10.56 -2.76
CA ASN A 191 -28.31 9.59 -3.82
C ASN A 191 -27.55 8.26 -3.60
N ALA A 192 -26.40 8.30 -2.91
CA ALA A 192 -25.60 7.14 -2.61
C ALA A 192 -26.20 6.25 -1.50
N ALA A 193 -27.19 6.72 -0.76
CA ALA A 193 -27.91 5.92 0.25
C ALA A 193 -28.45 4.61 -0.35
N LYS A 194 -28.90 4.62 -1.62
CA LYS A 194 -29.35 3.44 -2.36
C LYS A 194 -28.25 2.40 -2.57
N LYS A 195 -26.97 2.78 -2.42
CA LYS A 195 -25.79 1.92 -2.54
C LYS A 195 -25.23 1.51 -1.17
N GLY A 196 -25.91 1.87 -0.09
CA GLY A 196 -25.49 1.58 1.28
C GLY A 196 -24.60 2.64 1.92
N TYR A 197 -24.53 3.85 1.35
CA TYR A 197 -23.81 4.97 1.97
C TYR A 197 -24.66 5.57 3.10
N THR A 198 -24.10 5.67 4.32
CA THR A 198 -24.83 6.10 5.53
C THR A 198 -24.30 7.40 6.13
N PHE A 199 -23.13 7.87 5.72
CA PHE A 199 -22.40 8.98 6.33
C PHE A 199 -23.06 10.37 6.19
N ALA A 200 -24.15 10.50 5.45
CA ALA A 200 -24.96 11.72 5.42
C ALA A 200 -25.48 12.10 6.83
N SER A 201 -25.63 11.12 7.74
CA SER A 201 -25.98 11.31 9.14
C SER A 201 -24.74 11.26 10.03
N HIS A 202 -23.80 12.17 9.84
CA HIS A 202 -22.48 12.16 10.46
C HIS A 202 -22.49 12.05 11.99
N GLN A 203 -23.48 12.60 12.66
CA GLN A 203 -23.60 12.51 14.13
C GLN A 203 -23.85 11.06 14.58
N GLN A 204 -24.67 10.32 13.84
CA GLN A 204 -24.93 8.91 14.09
C GLN A 204 -23.64 8.08 13.87
N GLU A 205 -22.92 8.36 12.79
CA GLU A 205 -21.68 7.63 12.45
C GLU A 205 -20.55 7.84 13.45
N VAL A 206 -20.52 8.98 14.16
CA VAL A 206 -19.54 9.20 15.26
C VAL A 206 -20.06 8.78 16.63
N GLY A 207 -21.21 8.07 16.67
CA GLY A 207 -21.77 7.51 17.90
C GLY A 207 -22.54 8.50 18.77
N ALA A 208 -22.92 9.65 18.24
CA ALA A 208 -23.86 10.53 18.93
C ALA A 208 -25.20 9.81 19.08
N GLY A 209 -25.75 9.68 20.20
CA GLY A 209 -26.93 8.86 20.49
C GLY A 209 -26.61 7.51 21.13
N TYR A 210 -25.39 7.00 21.04
CA TYR A 210 -25.03 5.74 21.70
C TYR A 210 -25.28 5.78 23.20
N PHE A 211 -24.90 6.86 23.87
CA PHE A 211 -25.14 7.02 25.32
C PHE A 211 -26.61 7.23 25.66
N ASP A 212 -27.38 7.86 24.77
CA ASP A 212 -28.83 7.99 24.93
C ASP A 212 -29.50 6.62 24.84
N ASP A 213 -29.13 5.81 23.87
CA ASP A 213 -29.63 4.45 23.70
C ASP A 213 -29.28 3.58 24.93
N VAL A 214 -28.03 3.63 25.42
CA VAL A 214 -27.62 2.89 26.62
C VAL A 214 -28.40 3.36 27.85
N THR A 215 -28.58 4.68 28.02
CA THR A 215 -29.34 5.24 29.13
C THR A 215 -30.77 4.81 29.07
N THR A 216 -31.40 4.84 27.89
CA THR A 216 -32.78 4.42 27.69
C THR A 216 -32.97 2.96 28.07
N VAL A 217 -32.08 2.06 27.64
CA VAL A 217 -32.12 0.64 27.99
C VAL A 217 -31.99 0.44 29.48
N ILE A 218 -31.08 1.15 30.17
CA ILE A 218 -30.89 1.05 31.63
C ILE A 218 -32.11 1.53 32.40
N GLN A 219 -32.79 2.55 31.88
CA GLN A 219 -34.01 3.11 32.50
C GLN A 219 -35.28 2.34 32.18
N GLY A 220 -35.21 1.29 31.40
CA GLY A 220 -36.36 0.41 31.07
C GLY A 220 -37.14 0.82 29.83
N GLY A 221 -36.57 1.62 28.95
CA GLY A 221 -37.16 2.00 27.66
C GLY A 221 -37.96 3.30 27.70
#